data_cbbf9824ee907728f1f6162c4cf5f2a4
#
_entry.id   cbbf9824ee907728f1f6162c4cf5f2a4
#
_cell.length_a   1.000
_cell.length_b   1.000
_cell.length_c   1.000
_cell.angle_alpha   90.00
_cell.angle_beta   90.00
_cell.angle_gamma   90.00
#
_symmetry.space_group_name_H-M   'P 1'
#
loop_
_entity.id
_entity.type
_entity.pdbx_description
1 polymer ?
#
loop_
_entity_poly.entity_id
_entity_poly.type
_entity_poly.pdbx_seq_one_letter_code
_entity_poly.pdbx_strand_id
1 'polypeptide(L)'
;MLDKHTKIYVAGHQGLVGSAIWNNLQQRGFHNLIGRTHRELDLLDAVAVRNFFDQEQPEAVVLAAAYVGGIMANLTYRADFIYRNLQIQQNVIGESFRHGVKKLLFLGSTCIYPRDAQQPIREEEL
;
A
#
# COMPACT_ATOMS: atom_id res chain seq x y z
N MET A 1 13.16 -12.39 -10.32
CA MET A 1 13.40 -12.26 -8.86
C MET A 1 13.83 -10.83 -8.61
N LEU A 2 13.41 -10.19 -7.50
CA LEU A 2 13.88 -8.84 -7.17
C LEU A 2 15.34 -8.89 -6.75
N ASP A 3 16.16 -7.97 -7.26
CA ASP A 3 17.56 -7.78 -6.88
C ASP A 3 17.76 -6.47 -6.09
N LYS A 4 18.99 -6.20 -5.68
CA LYS A 4 19.31 -5.04 -4.84
C LYS A 4 19.16 -3.69 -5.56
N HIS A 5 19.12 -3.70 -6.89
CA HIS A 5 18.97 -2.52 -7.74
C HIS A 5 17.51 -2.26 -8.14
N THR A 6 16.63 -3.24 -7.91
CA THR A 6 15.21 -3.13 -8.21
C THR A 6 14.62 -1.86 -7.61
N LYS A 7 13.96 -1.06 -8.43
CA LYS A 7 13.29 0.17 -8.01
C LYS A 7 11.97 -0.17 -7.30
N ILE A 8 11.93 0.05 -5.98
CA ILE A 8 10.80 -0.34 -5.14
C ILE A 8 10.10 0.90 -4.60
N TYR A 9 8.85 1.09 -4.94
CA TYR A 9 8.00 2.11 -4.34
C TYR A 9 7.29 1.56 -3.09
N VAL A 10 7.47 2.24 -1.95
CA VAL A 10 6.78 1.92 -0.69
C VAL A 10 5.76 3.03 -0.42
N ALA A 11 4.52 2.81 -0.85
CA ALA A 11 3.41 3.70 -0.55
C ALA A 11 3.08 3.64 0.95
N GLY A 12 3.14 4.78 1.63
CA GLY A 12 2.96 4.83 3.08
C GLY A 12 4.23 4.53 3.89
N HIS A 13 5.41 4.79 3.30
CA HIS A 13 6.74 4.53 3.91
C HIS A 13 6.98 5.20 5.28
N GLN A 14 6.21 6.23 5.64
CA GLN A 14 6.29 6.90 6.95
C GLN A 14 5.31 6.34 8.00
N GLY A 15 4.37 5.48 7.60
CA GLY A 15 3.46 4.80 8.52
C GLY A 15 4.15 3.71 9.33
N LEU A 16 3.45 3.16 10.34
CA LEU A 16 3.98 2.12 11.23
C LEU A 16 4.56 0.92 10.44
N VAL A 17 3.75 0.32 9.58
CA VAL A 17 4.17 -0.86 8.81
C VAL A 17 5.09 -0.47 7.65
N GLY A 18 4.78 0.61 6.94
CA GLY A 18 5.60 1.07 5.82
C GLY A 18 7.02 1.42 6.20
N SER A 19 7.23 2.07 7.36
CA SER A 19 8.58 2.40 7.85
C SER A 19 9.36 1.16 8.27
N ALA A 20 8.71 0.17 8.87
CA ALA A 20 9.34 -1.10 9.22
C ALA A 20 9.79 -1.86 7.95
N ILE A 21 8.95 -1.89 6.92
CA ILE A 21 9.30 -2.50 5.63
C ILE A 21 10.46 -1.74 4.97
N TRP A 22 10.41 -0.41 4.96
CA TRP A 22 11.47 0.44 4.41
C TRP A 22 12.82 0.13 5.07
N ASN A 23 12.87 0.17 6.39
CA ASN A 23 14.09 -0.11 7.16
C ASN A 23 14.61 -1.54 6.92
N ASN A 24 13.72 -2.54 6.87
CA ASN A 24 14.09 -3.92 6.58
C ASN A 24 14.70 -4.08 5.18
N LEU A 25 14.10 -3.43 4.17
CA LEU A 25 14.64 -3.44 2.80
C LEU A 25 16.04 -2.81 2.76
N GLN A 26 16.24 -1.66 3.42
CA GLN A 26 17.55 -1.02 3.52
C GLN A 26 18.58 -1.93 4.18
N GLN A 27 18.25 -2.54 5.33
CA GLN A 27 19.14 -3.49 6.02
C GLN A 27 19.51 -4.69 5.19
N ARG A 28 18.60 -5.14 4.31
CA ARG A 28 18.85 -6.20 3.33
C ARG A 28 19.64 -5.75 2.10
N GLY A 29 20.04 -4.47 2.04
CA GLY A 29 20.85 -3.91 0.97
C GLY A 29 20.08 -3.47 -0.28
N PHE A 30 18.77 -3.33 -0.21
CA PHE A 30 18.01 -2.66 -1.26
C PHE A 30 18.20 -1.15 -1.11
N HIS A 31 18.72 -0.50 -2.14
CA HIS A 31 19.09 0.92 -2.08
C HIS A 31 18.30 1.80 -3.05
N ASN A 32 17.53 1.20 -3.96
CA ASN A 32 16.71 1.94 -4.91
C ASN A 32 15.25 2.00 -4.43
N LEU A 33 15.05 2.61 -3.24
CA LEU A 33 13.74 2.73 -2.62
C LEU A 33 13.15 4.11 -2.88
N ILE A 34 11.86 4.16 -3.22
CA ILE A 34 11.11 5.40 -3.41
C ILE A 34 9.99 5.47 -2.38
N GLY A 35 9.87 6.61 -1.74
CA GLY A 35 8.75 7.00 -0.88
C GLY A 35 8.30 8.41 -1.24
N ARG A 36 7.04 8.71 -1.03
CA ARG A 36 6.47 10.06 -1.11
C ARG A 36 5.59 10.28 0.11
N THR A 37 5.72 11.45 0.69
CA THR A 37 4.81 11.88 1.74
C THR A 37 3.43 12.22 1.13
N HIS A 38 2.40 12.30 1.96
CA HIS A 38 1.06 12.70 1.50
C HIS A 38 1.05 14.10 0.85
N ARG A 39 1.95 15.00 1.26
CA ARG A 39 2.08 16.33 0.66
C ARG A 39 2.72 16.31 -0.72
N GLU A 40 3.61 15.36 -0.97
CA GLU A 40 4.31 15.19 -2.26
C GLU A 40 3.48 14.38 -3.25
N LEU A 41 2.67 13.43 -2.75
CA LEU A 41 1.81 12.58 -3.57
C LEU A 41 0.55 12.20 -2.79
N ASP A 42 -0.57 12.80 -3.14
CA ASP A 42 -1.88 12.38 -2.64
C ASP A 42 -2.36 11.16 -3.46
N LEU A 43 -2.47 10.01 -2.81
CA LEU A 43 -2.90 8.78 -3.44
C LEU A 43 -4.39 8.76 -3.83
N LEU A 44 -5.17 9.74 -3.37
CA LEU A 44 -6.55 9.97 -3.81
C LEU A 44 -6.61 10.65 -5.18
N ASP A 45 -5.56 11.36 -5.59
CA ASP A 45 -5.47 12.03 -6.88
C ASP A 45 -4.95 11.05 -7.95
N ALA A 46 -5.86 10.54 -8.77
CA ALA A 46 -5.55 9.58 -9.83
C ALA A 46 -4.56 10.14 -10.88
N VAL A 47 -4.62 11.46 -11.15
CA VAL A 47 -3.71 12.11 -12.12
C VAL A 47 -2.32 12.23 -11.53
N ALA A 48 -2.20 12.64 -10.27
CA ALA A 48 -0.92 12.73 -9.58
C ALA A 48 -0.26 11.34 -9.47
N VAL A 49 -1.04 10.30 -9.14
CA VAL A 49 -0.52 8.92 -9.06
C VAL A 49 -0.02 8.45 -10.42
N ARG A 50 -0.77 8.68 -11.51
CA ARG A 50 -0.34 8.34 -12.86
C ARG A 50 0.97 9.04 -13.22
N ASN A 51 1.05 10.35 -13.05
CA ASN A 51 2.24 11.13 -13.34
C ASN A 51 3.47 10.64 -12.55
N PHE A 52 3.26 10.25 -11.30
CA PHE A 52 4.31 9.65 -10.47
C PHE A 52 4.81 8.33 -11.07
N PHE A 53 3.90 7.43 -11.48
CA PHE A 53 4.28 6.16 -12.11
C PHE A 53 4.95 6.38 -13.47
N ASP A 54 4.49 7.35 -14.27
CA ASP A 54 5.11 7.72 -15.55
C ASP A 54 6.56 8.18 -15.36
N GLN A 55 6.83 8.95 -14.31
CA GLN A 55 8.15 9.50 -14.03
C GLN A 55 9.09 8.48 -13.37
N GLU A 56 8.60 7.80 -12.35
CA GLU A 56 9.44 6.95 -11.49
C GLU A 56 9.59 5.53 -12.03
N GLN A 57 8.61 5.01 -12.77
CA GLN A 57 8.64 3.65 -13.34
C GLN A 57 9.08 2.58 -12.32
N PRO A 58 8.38 2.43 -11.16
CA PRO A 58 8.76 1.44 -10.17
C PRO A 58 8.60 0.02 -10.71
N GLU A 59 9.56 -0.84 -10.40
CA GLU A 59 9.52 -2.26 -10.80
C GLU A 59 8.78 -3.13 -9.78
N ALA A 60 8.77 -2.71 -8.52
CA ALA A 60 7.99 -3.34 -7.46
C ALA A 60 7.29 -2.28 -6.61
N VAL A 61 6.13 -2.64 -6.08
CA VAL A 61 5.30 -1.74 -5.26
C VAL A 61 4.88 -2.46 -3.99
N VAL A 62 5.03 -1.78 -2.86
CA VAL A 62 4.45 -2.17 -1.58
C VAL A 62 3.37 -1.15 -1.21
N LEU A 63 2.12 -1.56 -1.19
CA LEU A 63 1.00 -0.72 -0.79
C LEU A 63 0.72 -0.90 0.71
N ALA A 64 1.36 -0.07 1.51
CA ALA A 64 1.18 0.03 2.97
C ALA A 64 0.41 1.31 3.38
N ALA A 65 -0.05 2.08 2.40
CA ALA A 65 -0.85 3.28 2.62
C ALA A 65 -2.32 2.92 2.72
N ALA A 66 -2.99 3.46 3.74
CA ALA A 66 -4.42 3.38 3.90
C ALA A 66 -4.92 4.60 4.69
N TYR A 67 -6.17 4.99 4.48
CA TYR A 67 -6.85 5.93 5.34
C TYR A 67 -7.35 5.17 6.57
N VAL A 68 -6.70 5.39 7.72
CA VAL A 68 -6.94 4.64 8.95
C VAL A 68 -7.38 5.56 10.09
N GLY A 69 -8.13 5.00 11.03
CA GLY A 69 -8.57 5.69 12.24
C GLY A 69 -8.94 4.70 13.34
N GLY A 70 -9.22 5.20 14.52
CA GLY A 70 -9.69 4.37 15.63
C GLY A 70 -11.11 3.80 15.39
N ILE A 71 -11.54 2.89 16.25
CA ILE A 71 -12.85 2.22 16.18
C ILE A 71 -14.00 3.22 16.05
N MET A 72 -14.01 4.28 16.86
CA MET A 72 -15.07 5.29 16.83
C MET A 72 -15.11 6.06 15.51
N ALA A 73 -13.95 6.43 14.96
CA ALA A 73 -13.89 7.10 13.66
C ALA A 73 -14.43 6.20 12.54
N ASN A 74 -14.05 4.92 12.53
CA ASN A 74 -14.57 3.95 11.57
C ASN A 74 -16.10 3.76 11.69
N LEU A 75 -16.65 3.79 12.90
CA LEU A 75 -18.08 3.68 13.12
C LEU A 75 -18.83 4.93 12.66
N THR A 76 -18.24 6.11 12.82
CA THR A 76 -18.86 7.41 12.50
C THR A 76 -18.77 7.75 11.02
N TYR A 77 -17.61 7.49 10.39
CA TYR A 77 -17.29 7.91 9.01
C TYR A 77 -17.13 6.72 8.06
N ARG A 78 -18.00 5.72 8.14
CA ARG A 78 -17.91 4.47 7.38
C ARG A 78 -17.75 4.68 5.86
N ALA A 79 -18.57 5.58 5.31
CA ALA A 79 -18.55 5.88 3.88
C ALA A 79 -17.23 6.52 3.44
N ASP A 80 -16.69 7.46 4.25
CA ASP A 80 -15.40 8.09 3.95
C ASP A 80 -14.25 7.08 3.99
N PHE A 81 -14.24 6.19 5.00
CA PHE A 81 -13.19 5.18 5.13
C PHE A 81 -13.20 4.20 3.95
N ILE A 82 -14.35 3.65 3.60
CA ILE A 82 -14.43 2.73 2.46
C ILE A 82 -14.10 3.43 1.14
N TYR A 83 -14.66 4.62 0.91
CA TYR A 83 -14.45 5.37 -0.32
C TYR A 83 -12.98 5.71 -0.53
N ARG A 84 -12.32 6.33 0.47
CA ARG A 84 -10.91 6.74 0.35
C ARG A 84 -9.98 5.54 0.23
N ASN A 85 -10.21 4.47 0.96
CA ASN A 85 -9.38 3.28 0.85
C ASN A 85 -9.52 2.59 -0.50
N LEU A 86 -10.73 2.46 -1.04
CA LEU A 86 -10.95 1.94 -2.38
C LEU A 86 -10.29 2.81 -3.45
N GLN A 87 -10.37 4.14 -3.30
CA GLN A 87 -9.73 5.08 -4.24
C GLN A 87 -8.21 4.93 -4.25
N ILE A 88 -7.57 4.86 -3.06
CA ILE A 88 -6.12 4.62 -2.93
C ILE A 88 -5.73 3.30 -3.61
N GLN A 89 -6.47 2.23 -3.32
CA GLN A 89 -6.22 0.90 -3.88
C GLN A 89 -6.37 0.91 -5.40
N GLN A 90 -7.45 1.45 -5.93
CA GLN A 90 -7.69 1.54 -7.38
C GLN A 90 -6.60 2.31 -8.09
N ASN A 91 -6.19 3.46 -7.55
CA ASN A 91 -5.16 4.29 -8.17
C ASN A 91 -3.80 3.56 -8.19
N VAL A 92 -3.34 3.04 -7.05
CA VAL A 92 -2.01 2.41 -6.97
C VAL A 92 -1.96 1.07 -7.69
N ILE A 93 -2.97 0.21 -7.51
CA ILE A 93 -3.02 -1.11 -8.17
C ILE A 93 -3.20 -0.93 -9.68
N GLY A 94 -4.09 -0.02 -10.09
CA GLY A 94 -4.34 0.27 -11.50
C GLY A 94 -3.11 0.79 -12.24
N GLU A 95 -2.39 1.75 -11.66
CA GLU A 95 -1.17 2.27 -12.27
C GLU A 95 -0.02 1.24 -12.20
N SER A 96 0.06 0.42 -11.14
CA SER A 96 1.00 -0.70 -11.10
C SER A 96 0.79 -1.67 -12.26
N PHE A 97 -0.45 -2.00 -12.58
CA PHE A 97 -0.79 -2.85 -13.72
C PHE A 97 -0.43 -2.20 -15.05
N ARG A 98 -0.83 -0.93 -15.26
CA ARG A 98 -0.57 -0.19 -16.51
C ARG A 98 0.91 -0.06 -16.82
N HIS A 99 1.75 0.12 -15.79
CA HIS A 99 3.19 0.31 -15.92
C HIS A 99 4.00 -0.99 -15.84
N GLY A 100 3.33 -2.14 -15.84
CA GLY A 100 4.00 -3.43 -15.88
C GLY A 100 4.84 -3.73 -14.62
N VAL A 101 4.40 -3.26 -13.45
CA VAL A 101 5.04 -3.56 -12.17
C VAL A 101 5.17 -5.07 -12.01
N LYS A 102 6.39 -5.56 -11.80
CA LYS A 102 6.71 -7.00 -11.75
C LYS A 102 6.20 -7.67 -10.48
N LYS A 103 6.11 -6.92 -9.37
CA LYS A 103 5.61 -7.41 -8.09
C LYS A 103 4.88 -6.31 -7.33
N LEU A 104 3.64 -6.59 -6.96
CA LEU A 104 2.83 -5.79 -6.05
C LEU A 104 2.60 -6.58 -4.76
N LEU A 105 2.89 -5.96 -3.61
CA LEU A 105 2.48 -6.43 -2.30
C LEU A 105 1.42 -5.47 -1.75
N PHE A 106 0.20 -5.96 -1.61
CA PHE A 106 -0.89 -5.26 -0.93
C PHE A 106 -1.05 -5.79 0.49
N LEU A 107 -1.05 -4.89 1.47
CA LEU A 107 -1.26 -5.26 2.86
C LEU A 107 -2.76 -5.22 3.16
N GLY A 108 -3.37 -6.40 3.24
CA GLY A 108 -4.77 -6.58 3.62
C GLY A 108 -4.99 -6.45 5.13
N SER A 109 -6.20 -6.73 5.56
CA SER A 109 -6.59 -6.69 6.97
C SER A 109 -7.20 -8.02 7.39
N THR A 110 -6.90 -8.47 8.59
CA THR A 110 -7.56 -9.63 9.21
C THR A 110 -9.03 -9.37 9.54
N CYS A 111 -9.47 -8.09 9.48
CA CYS A 111 -10.88 -7.73 9.67
C CYS A 111 -11.82 -8.19 8.55
N ILE A 112 -11.29 -8.82 7.48
CA ILE A 112 -12.11 -9.45 6.45
C ILE A 112 -12.73 -10.78 6.92
N TYR A 113 -12.12 -11.41 7.93
CA TYR A 113 -12.63 -12.67 8.47
C TYR A 113 -13.83 -12.45 9.42
N PRO A 114 -14.76 -13.42 9.51
CA PRO A 114 -15.84 -13.36 10.47
C PRO A 114 -15.36 -13.19 11.91
N ARG A 115 -16.18 -12.53 12.74
CA ARG A 115 -15.83 -12.28 14.16
C ARG A 115 -15.63 -13.56 14.95
N ASP A 116 -16.34 -14.61 14.58
CA ASP A 116 -16.39 -15.95 15.21
C ASP A 116 -15.55 -16.98 14.46
N ALA A 117 -14.68 -16.53 13.53
CA ALA A 117 -13.73 -17.40 12.84
C ALA A 117 -12.87 -18.19 13.85
N GLN A 118 -12.64 -19.47 13.53
CA GLN A 118 -11.87 -20.36 14.39
C GLN A 118 -10.43 -19.89 14.55
N GLN A 119 -9.88 -19.98 15.75
CA GLN A 119 -8.49 -19.61 16.02
C GLN A 119 -7.57 -20.86 16.07
N PRO A 120 -6.38 -20.78 15.45
CA PRO A 120 -5.84 -19.67 14.62
C PRO A 120 -6.60 -19.53 13.29
N ILE A 121 -6.82 -18.28 12.86
CA ILE A 121 -7.53 -17.99 11.60
C ILE A 121 -6.77 -18.59 10.42
N ARG A 122 -7.49 -19.28 9.53
CA ARG A 122 -6.98 -19.83 8.28
C ARG A 122 -7.66 -19.19 7.08
N GLU A 123 -7.07 -19.32 5.90
CA GLU A 123 -7.62 -18.73 4.67
C GLU A 123 -9.01 -19.30 4.31
N GLU A 124 -9.29 -20.52 4.72
CA GLU A 124 -10.58 -21.20 4.50
C GLU A 124 -11.73 -20.63 5.34
N GLU A 125 -11.43 -19.74 6.29
CA GLU A 125 -12.44 -19.07 7.13
C GLU A 125 -13.08 -17.84 6.46
N LEU A 126 -12.68 -17.52 5.22
CA LEU A 126 -13.26 -16.44 4.40
C LEU A 126 -14.62 -16.84 3.81
#